data_0608642ef55fb22e8a368802501e1b15
#
_entry.id   0608642ef55fb22e8a368802501e1b15
#
_cell.length_a   1.000
_cell.length_b   1.000
_cell.length_c   1.000
_cell.angle_alpha   90.00
_cell.angle_beta   90.00
_cell.angle_gamma   90.00
#
_symmetry.space_group_name_H-M   'P 1'
#
loop_
_entity.id
_entity.type
_entity.pdbx_description
1 polymer ?
#
loop_
_entity_poly.entity_id
_entity_poly.type
_entity_poly.pdbx_seq_one_letter_code
_entity_poly.pdbx_strand_id
1 'polypeptide(L)'
;MTTLWLAILGCSAEVPTFPVEGMVTFKGKAIPKGEIYFDPDISIKGPQGRALISEGKFSTKDIHSGIVPGKYIIRIHGFDGKPREEAPMGKALFFAYELPMELVAGKPLTIEVPSK
;
A
#
# COMPACT_ATOMS: atom_id res chain seq x y z
N MET A 1 -3.32 -47.43 21.69
CA MET A 1 -3.35 -46.94 21.48
C MET A 1 -3.37 -45.97 20.89
N THR A 2 -3.41 -45.45 20.52
CA THR A 2 -3.44 -44.68 19.98
C THR A 2 -3.57 -43.47 19.88
N THR A 3 -3.53 -42.90 19.65
CA THR A 3 -3.67 -41.86 19.60
C THR A 3 -3.75 -40.92 18.83
N LEU A 4 -3.91 -40.45 18.42
CA LEU A 4 -4.00 -39.57 17.72
C LEU A 4 -4.02 -38.45 17.58
N TRP A 5 -3.92 -37.90 17.45
CA TRP A 5 -3.98 -36.87 17.28
C TRP A 5 -4.18 -35.98 16.58
N LEU A 6 -4.23 -35.33 16.28
CA LEU A 6 -4.46 -34.49 15.68
C LEU A 6 -4.22 -33.48 15.25
N ALA A 7 -4.10 -33.09 14.88
CA ALA A 7 -3.64 -32.25 14.47
C ALA A 7 -4.08 -31.21 14.10
N ILE A 8 -4.40 -30.75 13.99
CA ILE A 8 -4.91 -29.85 13.63
C ILE A 8 -4.70 -28.86 13.27
N LEU A 9 -4.52 -28.59 13.02
CA LEU A 9 -4.39 -27.83 12.72
C LEU A 9 -4.62 -26.91 12.31
N GLY A 10 -4.59 -26.45 12.00
CA GLY A 10 -4.57 -25.57 11.66
C GLY A 10 -5.09 -24.86 11.19
N CYS A 11 -5.18 -24.67 10.93
CA CYS A 11 -5.77 -24.06 10.56
C CYS A 11 -5.68 -22.96 10.15
N SER A 12 -5.24 -22.62 10.11
CA SER A 12 -5.11 -21.54 9.85
C SER A 12 -5.11 -21.17 8.69
N ALA A 13 -5.78 -21.14 8.24
CA ALA A 13 -5.96 -20.74 7.08
C ALA A 13 -5.52 -19.39 6.88
N GLU A 14 -4.36 -19.11 6.97
CA GLU A 14 -3.91 -17.85 6.68
C GLU A 14 -3.98 -17.60 5.21
N VAL A 15 -4.55 -16.49 4.77
CA VAL A 15 -4.54 -16.11 3.38
C VAL A 15 -3.14 -15.62 3.03
N PRO A 16 -2.55 -16.12 1.95
CA PRO A 16 -1.22 -15.65 1.58
C PRO A 16 -1.22 -14.16 1.25
N THR A 17 -0.19 -13.47 1.67
CA THR A 17 -0.01 -12.07 1.36
C THR A 17 1.18 -11.89 0.44
N PHE A 18 1.26 -10.74 -0.19
CA PHE A 18 2.36 -10.43 -1.07
C PHE A 18 2.74 -8.97 -0.92
N PRO A 19 3.99 -8.62 -1.23
CA PRO A 19 4.37 -7.22 -1.20
C PRO A 19 3.86 -6.51 -2.43
N VAL A 20 3.57 -5.23 -2.25
CA VAL A 20 3.17 -4.37 -3.36
C VAL A 20 4.21 -3.27 -3.48
N GLU A 21 4.65 -3.02 -4.69
CA GLU A 21 5.62 -1.97 -4.92
C GLU A 21 5.30 -1.29 -6.24
N GLY A 22 5.86 -0.10 -6.42
CA GLY A 22 5.59 0.61 -7.65
C GLY A 22 6.08 2.04 -7.60
N MET A 23 5.51 2.83 -8.51
CA MET A 23 5.89 4.23 -8.66
C MET A 23 4.65 5.09 -8.71
N VAL A 24 4.76 6.30 -8.16
CA VAL A 24 3.69 7.27 -8.17
C VAL A 24 4.25 8.59 -8.69
N THR A 25 3.55 9.18 -9.64
CA THR A 25 3.92 10.47 -10.19
C THR A 25 2.77 11.45 -10.08
N PHE A 26 3.10 12.73 -10.13
CA PHE A 26 2.13 13.81 -10.13
C PHE A 26 2.62 14.86 -11.10
N LYS A 27 1.81 15.19 -12.09
CA LYS A 27 2.19 16.12 -13.15
C LYS A 27 3.46 15.65 -13.85
N GLY A 28 3.56 14.34 -14.06
CA GLY A 28 4.67 13.75 -14.76
C GLY A 28 5.96 13.67 -13.98
N LYS A 29 5.93 13.98 -12.70
CA LYS A 29 7.14 13.98 -11.88
C LYS A 29 6.97 13.04 -10.71
N ALA A 30 8.07 12.41 -10.33
CA ALA A 30 8.06 11.54 -9.16
C ALA A 30 7.68 12.35 -7.93
N ILE A 31 6.82 11.77 -7.08
CA ILE A 31 6.45 12.41 -5.83
C ILE A 31 7.62 12.28 -4.87
N PRO A 32 8.19 13.39 -4.39
CA PRO A 32 9.41 13.29 -3.58
C PRO A 32 9.22 12.55 -2.27
N LYS A 33 8.12 12.81 -1.57
CA LYS A 33 7.80 12.16 -0.30
C LYS A 33 6.31 11.96 -0.22
N GLY A 34 5.90 10.92 0.44
CA GLY A 34 4.47 10.71 0.60
C GLY A 34 4.16 9.43 1.33
N GLU A 35 2.88 9.13 1.35
CA GLU A 35 2.36 7.91 1.95
C GLU A 35 1.31 7.33 1.03
N ILE A 36 1.27 6.03 0.97
CA ILE A 36 0.24 5.34 0.20
C ILE A 36 -0.40 4.30 1.11
N TYR A 37 -1.72 4.25 1.09
CA TYR A 37 -2.50 3.33 1.92
C TYR A 37 -3.33 2.45 1.02
N PHE A 38 -3.49 1.21 1.44
CA PHE A 38 -4.30 0.23 0.72
C PHE A 38 -5.42 -0.21 1.64
N ASP A 39 -6.61 0.32 1.43
CA ASP A 39 -7.77 0.02 2.27
C ASP A 39 -8.56 -1.10 1.62
N PRO A 40 -8.65 -2.27 2.26
CA PRO A 40 -9.33 -3.40 1.63
C PRO A 40 -10.83 -3.16 1.54
N ASP A 41 -11.41 -3.70 0.46
CA ASP A 41 -12.84 -3.72 0.34
C ASP A 41 -13.44 -4.53 1.48
N ILE A 42 -14.70 -4.25 1.79
CA ILE A 42 -15.36 -4.90 2.91
C ILE A 42 -15.39 -6.41 2.74
N SER A 43 -15.34 -6.88 1.51
CA SER A 43 -15.33 -8.31 1.24
C SER A 43 -14.00 -8.99 1.55
N ILE A 44 -12.96 -8.22 1.82
CA ILE A 44 -11.64 -8.78 2.03
C ILE A 44 -11.32 -8.78 3.51
N LYS A 45 -10.91 -9.94 4.01
CA LYS A 45 -10.51 -10.03 5.40
C LYS A 45 -9.01 -9.92 5.48
N GLY A 46 -8.54 -8.73 5.53
CA GLY A 46 -7.12 -8.49 5.64
C GLY A 46 -6.88 -7.13 6.22
N PRO A 47 -5.65 -6.86 6.64
CA PRO A 47 -5.34 -5.57 7.24
C PRO A 47 -5.18 -4.51 6.17
N GLN A 48 -5.27 -3.26 6.62
CA GLN A 48 -4.89 -2.14 5.78
C GLN A 48 -3.39 -2.22 5.54
N GLY A 49 -2.98 -1.97 4.31
CA GLY A 49 -1.57 -1.90 3.98
C GLY A 49 -1.14 -0.46 3.86
N ARG A 50 0.17 -0.23 3.96
CA ARG A 50 0.68 1.10 3.75
C ARG A 50 2.15 1.04 3.38
N ALA A 51 2.63 2.11 2.79
CA ALA A 51 4.04 2.24 2.47
C ALA A 51 4.38 3.71 2.41
N LEU A 52 5.66 4.00 2.50
CA LEU A 52 6.15 5.36 2.32
C LEU A 52 6.59 5.53 0.89
N ILE A 53 6.38 6.74 0.37
CA ILE A 53 6.81 7.10 -0.97
C ILE A 53 8.07 7.95 -0.85
N SER A 54 9.09 7.59 -1.60
CA SER A 54 10.31 8.36 -1.65
C SER A 54 10.81 8.38 -3.08
N GLU A 55 11.00 9.56 -3.63
CA GLU A 55 11.43 9.70 -5.01
C GLU A 55 10.52 8.93 -5.95
N GLY A 56 9.24 8.98 -5.67
CA GLY A 56 8.23 8.32 -6.48
C GLY A 56 8.08 6.83 -6.26
N LYS A 57 8.92 6.22 -5.46
CA LYS A 57 8.91 4.76 -5.30
C LYS A 57 8.36 4.37 -3.95
N PHE A 58 7.67 3.25 -3.92
CA PHE A 58 7.16 2.71 -2.67
C PHE A 58 7.22 1.20 -2.69
N SER A 59 7.27 0.60 -1.51
CA SER A 59 7.21 -0.84 -1.36
C SER A 59 6.69 -1.16 0.03
N THR A 60 5.69 -2.04 0.12
CA THR A 60 5.21 -2.46 1.42
C THR A 60 6.21 -3.34 2.13
N LYS A 61 7.23 -3.82 1.44
CA LYS A 61 8.29 -4.57 2.08
C LYS A 61 9.02 -3.74 3.12
N ASP A 62 9.12 -2.44 2.89
CA ASP A 62 9.91 -1.57 3.76
C ASP A 62 9.30 -1.46 5.14
N ILE A 63 8.03 -1.74 5.29
CA ILE A 63 7.37 -1.68 6.59
C ILE A 63 6.71 -3.00 6.92
N HIS A 64 7.13 -4.06 6.24
CA HIS A 64 6.67 -5.43 6.53
C HIS A 64 5.16 -5.54 6.45
N SER A 65 4.55 -4.91 5.46
CA SER A 65 3.11 -4.90 5.31
C SER A 65 2.74 -5.74 4.10
N GLY A 66 2.16 -6.91 4.33
CA GLY A 66 1.71 -7.75 3.24
C GLY A 66 0.28 -7.43 2.84
N ILE A 67 -0.03 -7.71 1.60
CA ILE A 67 -1.33 -7.39 1.02
C ILE A 67 -2.01 -8.69 0.61
N VAL A 68 -3.29 -8.81 0.92
CA VAL A 68 -4.12 -9.90 0.46
C VAL A 68 -4.67 -9.51 -0.91
N PRO A 69 -4.69 -10.42 -1.91
CA PRO A 69 -5.20 -10.04 -3.23
C PRO A 69 -6.66 -9.63 -3.17
N GLY A 70 -7.05 -8.72 -4.01
CA GLY A 70 -8.45 -8.32 -4.12
C GLY A 70 -8.62 -6.83 -4.36
N LYS A 71 -9.83 -6.35 -4.08
CA LYS A 71 -10.20 -4.98 -4.38
C LYS A 71 -9.85 -4.06 -3.22
N TYR A 72 -9.28 -2.92 -3.57
CA TYR A 72 -8.81 -1.96 -2.58
C TYR A 72 -9.15 -0.55 -3.04
N ILE A 73 -9.24 0.36 -2.08
CA ILE A 73 -9.18 1.79 -2.36
C ILE A 73 -7.77 2.22 -1.98
N ILE A 74 -7.05 2.72 -2.94
CA ILE A 74 -5.69 3.20 -2.70
C ILE A 74 -5.78 4.68 -2.41
N ARG A 75 -5.14 5.11 -1.33
CA ARG A 75 -5.16 6.51 -0.93
C ARG A 75 -3.74 7.04 -0.88
N ILE A 76 -3.49 8.15 -1.55
CA ILE A 76 -2.15 8.67 -1.73
C ILE A 76 -2.07 10.09 -1.20
N HIS A 77 -1.06 10.35 -0.38
CA HIS A 77 -0.72 11.68 0.10
C HIS A 77 0.68 11.99 -0.41
N GLY A 78 0.81 13.09 -1.14
CA GLY A 78 2.10 13.46 -1.71
C GLY A 78 2.55 14.81 -1.21
N PHE A 79 3.86 14.95 -1.00
CA PHE A 79 4.46 16.16 -0.43
C PHE A 79 5.68 16.55 -1.25
N ASP A 80 6.05 17.82 -1.16
CA ASP A 80 7.14 18.34 -1.99
C ASP A 80 8.53 17.96 -1.48
N GLY A 81 8.63 17.32 -0.34
CA GLY A 81 9.90 16.86 0.16
C GLY A 81 10.79 17.93 0.75
N LYS A 82 10.24 19.13 0.95
CA LYS A 82 11.01 20.24 1.52
C LYS A 82 10.58 20.46 2.96
N PRO A 83 11.30 19.88 3.93
CA PRO A 83 10.83 19.89 5.32
C PRO A 83 10.68 21.29 5.87
N ARG A 84 9.69 21.45 6.71
CA ARG A 84 9.42 22.68 7.42
C ARG A 84 9.09 22.35 8.84
N GLU A 85 9.08 23.34 9.68
CA GLU A 85 8.88 23.13 11.09
C GLU A 85 7.64 22.33 11.41
N GLU A 86 6.53 22.62 10.73
CA GLU A 86 5.29 21.93 10.98
C GLU A 86 4.94 20.95 9.89
N ALA A 87 5.86 20.66 8.99
CA ALA A 87 5.61 19.78 7.87
C ALA A 87 6.89 19.04 7.53
N PRO A 88 7.17 17.97 8.28
CA PRO A 88 8.45 17.27 8.05
C PRO A 88 8.62 16.69 6.65
N MET A 89 7.53 16.36 5.98
CA MET A 89 7.62 15.86 4.60
C MET A 89 7.49 16.98 3.58
N GLY A 90 7.20 18.21 4.03
CA GLY A 90 7.01 19.31 3.14
C GLY A 90 5.55 19.62 2.95
N LYS A 91 5.28 20.47 1.97
CA LYS A 91 3.94 20.95 1.69
C LYS A 91 3.21 19.94 0.83
N ALA A 92 1.93 19.74 1.09
CA ALA A 92 1.12 18.81 0.30
C ALA A 92 1.06 19.29 -1.15
N LEU A 93 1.24 18.35 -2.06
CA LEU A 93 1.15 18.64 -3.48
C LEU A 93 -0.29 18.62 -3.97
N PHE A 94 -1.15 17.88 -3.29
CA PHE A 94 -2.55 17.77 -3.66
C PHE A 94 -3.31 17.26 -2.46
N PHE A 95 -4.61 17.35 -2.54
CA PHE A 95 -5.46 16.75 -1.55
C PHE A 95 -5.37 15.25 -1.73
N ALA A 96 -5.65 14.48 -0.71
CA ALA A 96 -5.54 13.02 -0.80
C ALA A 96 -6.23 12.51 -2.06
N TYR A 97 -5.54 11.65 -2.78
CA TYR A 97 -6.06 11.07 -4.01
C TYR A 97 -6.47 9.63 -3.76
N GLU A 98 -7.68 9.28 -4.12
CA GLU A 98 -8.20 7.93 -3.92
C GLU A 98 -8.46 7.27 -5.26
N LEU A 99 -8.12 5.99 -5.33
CA LEU A 99 -8.20 5.25 -6.58
C LEU A 99 -8.61 3.81 -6.28
N PRO A 100 -9.77 3.36 -6.78
CA PRO A 100 -10.11 1.95 -6.64
C PRO A 100 -9.26 1.11 -7.59
N MET A 101 -8.82 -0.03 -7.09
CA MET A 101 -7.97 -0.88 -7.90
C MET A 101 -8.00 -2.30 -7.35
N GLU A 102 -7.90 -3.26 -8.24
CA GLU A 102 -7.77 -4.65 -7.83
C GLU A 102 -6.28 -5.00 -7.81
N LEU A 103 -5.81 -5.55 -6.69
CA LEU A 103 -4.40 -5.88 -6.53
C LEU A 103 -4.18 -7.36 -6.74
N VAL A 104 -3.15 -7.68 -7.50
CA VAL A 104 -2.77 -9.07 -7.74
C VAL A 104 -1.28 -9.20 -7.52
N ALA A 105 -0.88 -10.39 -7.11
CA ALA A 105 0.52 -10.65 -6.80
C ALA A 105 1.39 -10.52 -8.04
N GLY A 106 2.60 -10.02 -7.85
CA GLY A 106 3.60 -10.03 -8.91
C GLY A 106 3.48 -8.90 -9.91
N LYS A 107 2.60 -7.96 -9.68
CA LYS A 107 2.45 -6.84 -10.61
C LYS A 107 2.79 -5.52 -9.95
N PRO A 108 3.88 -4.90 -10.33
CA PRO A 108 4.18 -3.56 -9.81
C PRO A 108 3.15 -2.57 -10.29
N LEU A 109 2.93 -1.54 -9.49
CA LEU A 109 1.94 -0.52 -9.80
C LEU A 109 2.62 0.69 -10.40
N THR A 110 1.93 1.34 -11.32
CA THR A 110 2.36 2.62 -11.84
C THR A 110 1.15 3.53 -11.76
N ILE A 111 1.23 4.53 -10.91
CA ILE A 111 0.09 5.40 -10.64
C ILE A 111 0.46 6.82 -10.97
N GLU A 112 -0.37 7.44 -11.79
CA GLU A 112 -0.22 8.86 -12.11
C GLU A 112 -1.37 9.58 -11.43
N VAL A 113 -1.05 10.48 -10.49
CA VAL A 113 -2.06 11.28 -9.82
C VAL A 113 -2.47 12.40 -10.76
N PRO A 114 -3.75 12.56 -11.06
CA PRO A 114 -4.17 13.61 -11.98
C PRO A 114 -3.86 14.98 -11.41
N SER A 115 -3.55 15.90 -12.28
CA SER A 115 -3.19 17.24 -11.85
C SER A 115 -4.40 18.06 -11.47
N LYS A 116 -5.62 17.49 -11.65
CA LYS A 116 -6.71 18.28 -11.31
C LYS A 116 -7.90 17.60 -11.01
#